data_6f85441c5518b809e895d55bb8d260a3
#
_entry.id   6f85441c5518b809e895d55bb8d260a3
#
_cell.length_a   1.000
_cell.length_b   1.000
_cell.length_c   1.000
_cell.angle_alpha   90.00
_cell.angle_beta   90.00
_cell.angle_gamma   90.00
#
_symmetry.space_group_name_H-M   'P 1'
#
loop_
_entity.id
_entity.type
_entity.pdbx_description
1 polymer ?
#
loop_
_entity_poly.entity_id
_entity_poly.type
_entity_poly.pdbx_seq_one_letter_code
_entity_poly.pdbx_strand_id
1 'polypeptide(L)'
;MEKNDASCKEVALEIYLTQMQEEMIGMLQSVLEDALRAGREQIGQGHCATYIPELGHTDPRHLGAAVVLSNGTCVSAGDADTRFTIQSISKVINLAVALQKFGFDYVFQSMNMEPSGDAFNSLIKLDLTCDKPFNPMINAGAITTMGYLADNTDFETMLDYTRKVCLDREIAVNEQVYASEMGHCARNRAIAYLLQSKDVLRSDVDRTIELYTKMCSLNVTAKSLAGFGAVLALGGRDPLNGERLMDSDAVRVIKTIMFTCGMYDGAGEFAVRVGIPAKSGVGGGILAVGEGRMGIGIYGPALDQKGNSVAGQRVLEYLAAKLSLHIFAGK
;
A
#
# COMPACT_ATOMS: atom_id res chain seq x y z
N MET A 1 -30.39 4.55 47.53
CA MET A 1 -28.96 4.87 47.60
C MET A 1 -28.11 4.07 46.64
N GLU A 2 -28.44 2.81 46.33
CA GLU A 2 -27.62 1.95 45.40
C GLU A 2 -27.61 2.39 43.93
N LYS A 3 -28.64 3.05 43.40
CA LYS A 3 -28.66 3.51 41.98
C LYS A 3 -27.75 4.66 41.68
N ASN A 4 -27.38 5.53 42.69
CA ASN A 4 -26.47 6.64 42.48
C ASN A 4 -24.98 6.20 42.51
N ASP A 5 -24.65 5.12 43.19
CA ASP A 5 -23.28 4.61 43.31
C ASP A 5 -22.82 3.89 42.01
N ALA A 6 -23.71 3.19 41.33
CA ALA A 6 -23.44 2.54 40.02
C ALA A 6 -23.18 3.59 38.93
N SER A 7 -23.97 4.66 38.86
CA SER A 7 -23.79 5.74 37.89
C SER A 7 -22.46 6.51 38.09
N CYS A 8 -22.07 6.70 39.36
CA CYS A 8 -20.81 7.39 39.68
C CYS A 8 -19.55 6.54 39.31
N LYS A 9 -19.64 5.22 39.45
CA LYS A 9 -18.58 4.28 39.05
C LYS A 9 -18.45 4.17 37.55
N GLU A 10 -19.57 4.15 36.80
CA GLU A 10 -19.57 4.15 35.33
C GLU A 10 -18.92 5.43 34.77
N VAL A 11 -19.28 6.61 35.28
CA VAL A 11 -18.68 7.89 34.87
C VAL A 11 -17.18 7.93 35.20
N ALA A 12 -16.78 7.46 36.37
CA ALA A 12 -15.36 7.41 36.75
C ALA A 12 -14.57 6.45 35.85
N LEU A 13 -15.13 5.33 35.44
CA LEU A 13 -14.51 4.39 34.49
C LEU A 13 -14.38 4.99 33.10
N GLU A 14 -15.40 5.69 32.61
CA GLU A 14 -15.33 6.38 31.31
C GLU A 14 -14.23 7.47 31.29
N ILE A 15 -14.14 8.27 32.34
CA ILE A 15 -13.08 9.30 32.48
C ILE A 15 -11.72 8.63 32.48
N TYR A 16 -11.53 7.56 33.24
CA TYR A 16 -10.25 6.85 33.31
C TYR A 16 -9.86 6.23 31.94
N LEU A 17 -10.80 5.61 31.22
CA LEU A 17 -10.56 5.04 29.90
C LEU A 17 -10.21 6.14 28.87
N THR A 18 -10.89 7.28 28.95
CA THR A 18 -10.59 8.43 28.08
C THR A 18 -9.17 8.97 28.33
N GLN A 19 -8.76 9.14 29.59
CA GLN A 19 -7.40 9.58 29.93
C GLN A 19 -6.34 8.59 29.44
N MET A 20 -6.53 7.30 29.65
CA MET A 20 -5.62 6.27 29.14
C MET A 20 -5.50 6.30 27.60
N GLN A 21 -6.61 6.56 26.91
CA GLN A 21 -6.62 6.67 25.45
C GLN A 21 -5.84 7.92 24.99
N GLU A 22 -6.03 9.05 25.64
CA GLU A 22 -5.28 10.29 25.35
C GLU A 22 -3.78 10.12 25.59
N GLU A 23 -3.38 9.49 26.69
CA GLU A 23 -1.98 9.19 26.99
C GLU A 23 -1.35 8.26 25.93
N MET A 24 -2.08 7.23 25.51
CA MET A 24 -1.63 6.30 24.46
C MET A 24 -1.46 7.02 23.12
N ILE A 25 -2.39 7.90 22.75
CA ILE A 25 -2.31 8.72 21.52
C ILE A 25 -1.10 9.65 21.60
N GLY A 26 -0.89 10.34 22.74
CA GLY A 26 0.26 11.22 22.94
C GLY A 26 1.60 10.48 22.86
N MET A 27 1.67 9.26 23.41
CA MET A 27 2.85 8.40 23.28
C MET A 27 3.09 7.99 21.84
N LEU A 28 2.06 7.58 21.10
CA LEU A 28 2.18 7.19 19.70
C LEU A 28 2.59 8.38 18.82
N GLN A 29 2.07 9.58 19.10
CA GLN A 29 2.46 10.82 18.43
C GLN A 29 3.96 11.09 18.61
N SER A 30 4.47 11.00 19.83
CA SER A 30 5.91 11.18 20.12
C SER A 30 6.78 10.13 19.40
N VAL A 31 6.38 8.86 19.41
CA VAL A 31 7.09 7.79 18.69
C VAL A 31 7.09 8.03 17.19
N LEU A 32 6.00 8.53 16.62
CA LEU A 32 5.90 8.84 15.19
C LEU A 32 6.81 10.02 14.80
N GLU A 33 6.88 11.05 15.63
CA GLU A 33 7.77 12.21 15.42
C GLU A 33 9.25 11.81 15.50
N ASP A 34 9.60 10.94 16.48
CA ASP A 34 10.94 10.37 16.59
C ASP A 34 11.31 9.53 15.36
N ALA A 35 10.37 8.73 14.87
CA ALA A 35 10.56 7.94 13.65
C ALA A 35 10.82 8.84 12.44
N LEU A 36 10.07 9.94 12.31
CA LEU A 36 10.30 10.92 11.22
C LEU A 36 11.67 11.60 11.35
N ARG A 37 12.12 11.93 12.56
CA ARG A 37 13.49 12.47 12.77
C ARG A 37 14.54 11.49 12.26
N ALA A 38 14.43 10.20 12.63
CA ALA A 38 15.34 9.15 12.15
C ALA A 38 15.28 8.97 10.63
N GLY A 39 14.08 9.09 10.03
CA GLY A 39 13.90 9.02 8.58
C GLY A 39 14.53 10.19 7.84
N ARG A 40 14.42 11.42 8.37
CA ARG A 40 14.98 12.64 7.74
C ARG A 40 16.49 12.57 7.53
N GLU A 41 17.20 11.86 8.40
CA GLU A 41 18.65 11.65 8.29
C GLU A 41 19.04 10.84 7.03
N GLN A 42 18.10 10.11 6.44
CA GLN A 42 18.35 9.26 5.27
C GLN A 42 18.00 9.92 3.94
N ILE A 43 17.26 11.03 3.92
CA ILE A 43 16.73 11.66 2.68
C ILE A 43 17.85 11.93 1.65
N GLY A 44 19.02 12.39 2.08
CA GLY A 44 20.14 12.68 1.20
C GLY A 44 20.76 11.47 0.49
N GLN A 45 20.35 10.25 0.83
CA GLN A 45 20.82 9.01 0.19
C GLN A 45 19.92 8.56 -0.96
N GLY A 46 18.77 9.23 -1.18
CA GLY A 46 17.82 8.90 -2.22
C GLY A 46 17.63 10.01 -3.24
N HIS A 47 16.87 9.70 -4.29
CA HIS A 47 16.46 10.64 -5.34
C HIS A 47 15.04 10.36 -5.80
N CYS A 48 14.33 11.39 -6.32
CA CYS A 48 12.99 11.19 -6.87
C CYS A 48 13.04 10.35 -8.16
N ALA A 49 11.96 9.59 -8.43
CA ALA A 49 11.81 8.89 -9.70
C ALA A 49 11.80 9.91 -10.86
N THR A 50 12.57 9.66 -11.91
CA THR A 50 12.69 10.57 -13.06
C THR A 50 12.15 9.98 -14.37
N TYR A 51 11.82 8.69 -14.39
CA TYR A 51 11.30 8.04 -15.59
C TYR A 51 9.84 8.42 -15.92
N ILE A 52 9.11 9.00 -14.95
CA ILE A 52 7.89 9.76 -15.13
C ILE A 52 8.25 11.20 -14.78
N PRO A 53 8.31 12.13 -15.74
CA PRO A 53 8.82 13.48 -15.54
C PRO A 53 8.19 14.23 -14.36
N GLU A 54 6.88 14.10 -14.18
CA GLU A 54 6.13 14.78 -13.11
C GLU A 54 6.56 14.35 -11.71
N LEU A 55 6.97 13.10 -11.51
CA LEU A 55 7.50 12.63 -10.24
C LEU A 55 8.86 13.25 -9.90
N GLY A 56 9.64 13.57 -10.93
CA GLY A 56 10.95 14.21 -10.80
C GLY A 56 10.88 15.67 -10.31
N HIS A 57 9.72 16.33 -10.40
CA HIS A 57 9.50 17.70 -9.92
C HIS A 57 9.18 17.78 -8.43
N THR A 58 9.01 16.64 -7.76
CA THR A 58 8.68 16.60 -6.33
C THR A 58 9.88 16.97 -5.47
N ASP A 59 9.67 17.75 -4.41
CA ASP A 59 10.73 18.07 -3.43
C ASP A 59 11.13 16.79 -2.67
N PRO A 60 12.38 16.30 -2.82
CA PRO A 60 12.84 15.08 -2.14
C PRO A 60 12.83 15.17 -0.62
N ARG A 61 12.72 16.39 -0.05
CA ARG A 61 12.74 16.63 1.41
C ARG A 61 11.40 16.34 2.09
N HIS A 62 10.32 16.14 1.33
CA HIS A 62 9.05 15.74 1.92
C HIS A 62 9.19 14.44 2.70
N LEU A 63 8.62 14.42 3.89
CA LEU A 63 8.49 13.22 4.70
C LEU A 63 7.30 13.35 5.66
N GLY A 64 6.32 12.49 5.48
CA GLY A 64 5.15 12.39 6.35
C GLY A 64 4.79 10.94 6.64
N ALA A 65 4.18 10.72 7.79
CA ALA A 65 3.67 9.41 8.18
C ALA A 65 2.34 9.54 8.93
N ALA A 66 1.51 8.52 8.79
CA ALA A 66 0.26 8.37 9.51
C ALA A 66 0.09 6.93 10.00
N VAL A 67 -0.57 6.80 11.14
CA VAL A 67 -1.00 5.52 11.74
C VAL A 67 -2.49 5.60 11.99
N VAL A 68 -3.25 4.62 11.50
CA VAL A 68 -4.67 4.44 11.83
C VAL A 68 -4.81 3.21 12.69
N LEU A 69 -5.28 3.39 13.93
CA LEU A 69 -5.47 2.32 14.90
C LEU A 69 -6.72 1.48 14.58
N SER A 70 -6.84 0.33 15.23
CA SER A 70 -7.97 -0.59 15.07
C SER A 70 -9.34 -0.01 15.45
N ASN A 71 -9.37 1.10 16.20
CA ASN A 71 -10.58 1.84 16.56
C ASN A 71 -10.85 3.06 15.65
N GLY A 72 -10.09 3.21 14.54
CA GLY A 72 -10.22 4.32 13.59
C GLY A 72 -9.48 5.60 13.97
N THR A 73 -8.86 5.68 15.17
CA THR A 73 -8.07 6.85 15.56
C THR A 73 -6.88 7.02 14.63
N CYS A 74 -6.73 8.20 14.05
CA CYS A 74 -5.62 8.54 13.16
C CYS A 74 -4.62 9.46 13.90
N VAL A 75 -3.34 9.05 13.92
CA VAL A 75 -2.21 9.84 14.41
C VAL A 75 -1.28 10.11 13.23
N SER A 76 -0.86 11.36 13.03
CA SER A 76 -0.04 11.72 11.86
C SER A 76 0.97 12.82 12.18
N ALA A 77 2.09 12.83 11.44
CA ALA A 77 3.13 13.83 11.58
C ALA A 77 3.84 14.11 10.25
N GLY A 78 4.51 15.27 10.17
CA GLY A 78 5.19 15.72 8.94
C GLY A 78 4.22 16.00 7.80
N ASP A 79 4.62 15.68 6.58
CA ASP A 79 3.89 15.95 5.34
C ASP A 79 2.79 14.90 5.06
N ALA A 80 2.09 14.43 6.11
CA ALA A 80 1.15 13.32 6.03
C ALA A 80 -0.11 13.61 5.20
N ASP A 81 -0.45 14.89 5.00
CA ASP A 81 -1.60 15.36 4.20
C ASP A 81 -1.22 15.71 2.74
N THR A 82 0.08 15.65 2.41
CA THR A 82 0.52 15.92 1.04
C THR A 82 -0.01 14.84 0.09
N ARG A 83 -0.67 15.28 -1.00
CA ARG A 83 -1.15 14.40 -2.08
C ARG A 83 -0.01 13.98 -2.98
N PHE A 84 0.09 12.69 -3.25
CA PHE A 84 1.03 12.10 -4.19
C PHE A 84 0.38 10.92 -4.92
N THR A 85 0.91 10.49 -6.07
CA THR A 85 0.32 9.38 -6.80
C THR A 85 0.66 8.03 -6.18
N ILE A 86 -0.36 7.18 -6.05
CA ILE A 86 -0.29 5.86 -5.38
C ILE A 86 0.69 4.90 -6.05
N GLN A 87 0.86 5.02 -7.36
CA GLN A 87 1.75 4.21 -8.17
C GLN A 87 1.56 2.69 -7.91
N SER A 88 2.65 1.96 -7.71
CA SER A 88 2.61 0.50 -7.53
C SER A 88 1.86 0.01 -6.28
N ILE A 89 1.46 0.88 -5.37
CA ILE A 89 0.60 0.47 -4.24
C ILE A 89 -0.81 0.11 -4.74
N SER A 90 -1.26 0.69 -5.87
CA SER A 90 -2.52 0.33 -6.53
C SER A 90 -2.65 -1.16 -6.85
N LYS A 91 -1.52 -1.88 -7.04
CA LYS A 91 -1.50 -3.33 -7.29
C LYS A 91 -2.16 -4.14 -6.18
N VAL A 92 -2.07 -3.65 -4.94
CA VAL A 92 -2.74 -4.27 -3.78
C VAL A 92 -4.25 -4.16 -3.91
N ILE A 93 -4.75 -2.98 -4.32
CA ILE A 93 -6.18 -2.72 -4.54
C ILE A 93 -6.69 -3.55 -5.73
N ASN A 94 -5.95 -3.55 -6.83
CA ASN A 94 -6.31 -4.32 -8.03
C ASN A 94 -6.40 -5.82 -7.72
N LEU A 95 -5.44 -6.36 -6.96
CA LEU A 95 -5.46 -7.75 -6.50
C LEU A 95 -6.67 -8.01 -5.58
N ALA A 96 -7.00 -7.08 -4.68
CA ALA A 96 -8.15 -7.20 -3.80
C ALA A 96 -9.47 -7.29 -4.58
N VAL A 97 -9.66 -6.43 -5.57
CA VAL A 97 -10.86 -6.46 -6.45
C VAL A 97 -10.91 -7.76 -7.24
N ALA A 98 -9.77 -8.21 -7.80
CA ALA A 98 -9.71 -9.45 -8.57
C ALA A 98 -10.02 -10.68 -7.72
N LEU A 99 -9.45 -10.79 -6.51
CA LEU A 99 -9.71 -11.91 -5.59
C LEU A 99 -11.18 -11.98 -5.17
N GLN A 100 -11.80 -10.83 -4.87
CA GLN A 100 -13.22 -10.78 -4.48
C GLN A 100 -14.15 -11.12 -5.65
N LYS A 101 -13.77 -10.75 -6.87
CA LYS A 101 -14.61 -10.97 -8.05
C LYS A 101 -14.48 -12.37 -8.64
N PHE A 102 -13.28 -12.92 -8.66
CA PHE A 102 -12.98 -14.16 -9.38
C PHE A 102 -12.53 -15.31 -8.48
N GLY A 103 -12.14 -15.01 -7.23
CA GLY A 103 -11.59 -15.99 -6.30
C GLY A 103 -10.12 -16.31 -6.54
N PHE A 104 -9.53 -17.04 -5.58
CA PHE A 104 -8.10 -17.37 -5.55
C PHE A 104 -7.65 -18.20 -6.76
N ASP A 105 -8.32 -19.31 -7.03
CA ASP A 105 -7.91 -20.27 -8.07
C ASP A 105 -7.91 -19.62 -9.47
N TYR A 106 -8.90 -18.79 -9.77
CA TYR A 106 -8.96 -18.06 -11.03
C TYR A 106 -7.83 -17.04 -11.17
N VAL A 107 -7.57 -16.24 -10.13
CA VAL A 107 -6.54 -15.21 -10.16
C VAL A 107 -5.15 -15.83 -10.33
N PHE A 108 -4.87 -16.93 -9.62
CA PHE A 108 -3.54 -17.56 -9.64
C PHE A 108 -3.38 -18.68 -10.70
N GLN A 109 -4.39 -18.93 -11.53
CA GLN A 109 -4.21 -19.86 -12.67
C GLN A 109 -3.20 -19.33 -13.71
N SER A 110 -3.06 -18.01 -13.86
CA SER A 110 -2.18 -17.36 -14.86
C SER A 110 -1.06 -16.52 -14.27
N MET A 111 -0.82 -16.61 -12.95
CA MET A 111 0.35 -16.01 -12.29
C MET A 111 0.80 -16.85 -11.10
N ASN A 112 2.07 -16.71 -10.71
CA ASN A 112 2.66 -17.35 -9.56
C ASN A 112 2.60 -16.43 -8.31
N MET A 113 3.24 -16.86 -7.20
CA MET A 113 3.23 -16.14 -5.91
C MET A 113 4.64 -15.90 -5.38
N GLU A 114 5.68 -16.17 -6.20
CA GLU A 114 7.06 -16.19 -5.77
C GLU A 114 7.76 -14.85 -5.98
N PRO A 115 8.67 -14.42 -5.07
CA PRO A 115 9.54 -13.29 -5.31
C PRO A 115 10.42 -13.52 -6.54
N SER A 116 10.55 -12.51 -7.42
CA SER A 116 11.31 -12.67 -8.66
C SER A 116 12.83 -12.53 -8.49
N GLY A 117 13.27 -11.77 -7.49
CA GLY A 117 14.66 -11.36 -7.32
C GLY A 117 15.17 -10.40 -8.41
N ASP A 118 14.31 -9.96 -9.33
CA ASP A 118 14.62 -9.04 -10.43
C ASP A 118 13.91 -7.71 -10.24
N ALA A 119 14.35 -6.69 -10.99
CA ALA A 119 13.64 -5.41 -11.04
C ALA A 119 12.16 -5.62 -11.42
N PHE A 120 11.27 -4.86 -10.79
CA PHE A 120 9.81 -5.00 -10.89
C PHE A 120 9.23 -4.86 -12.33
N ASN A 121 10.01 -4.28 -13.24
CA ASN A 121 9.69 -4.08 -14.65
C ASN A 121 10.56 -4.93 -15.60
N SER A 122 11.21 -5.98 -15.10
CA SER A 122 12.03 -6.88 -15.92
C SER A 122 11.15 -7.69 -16.88
N LEU A 123 11.63 -7.82 -18.12
CA LEU A 123 11.03 -8.67 -19.18
C LEU A 123 11.77 -10.00 -19.30
N ILE A 124 13.03 -10.06 -18.84
CA ILE A 124 13.96 -11.15 -19.17
C ILE A 124 13.44 -12.51 -18.74
N LYS A 125 13.00 -12.64 -17.49
CA LYS A 125 12.50 -13.93 -17.00
C LYS A 125 11.13 -14.30 -17.58
N LEU A 126 10.27 -13.32 -17.86
CA LEU A 126 8.99 -13.57 -18.49
C LEU A 126 9.16 -14.11 -19.90
N ASP A 127 10.20 -13.66 -20.61
CA ASP A 127 10.49 -14.11 -21.99
C ASP A 127 11.19 -15.47 -22.02
N LEU A 128 12.23 -15.66 -21.17
CA LEU A 128 13.17 -16.78 -21.27
C LEU A 128 12.79 -18.01 -20.44
N THR A 129 12.14 -17.86 -19.29
CA THR A 129 12.05 -18.97 -18.31
C THR A 129 10.66 -19.22 -17.74
N CYS A 130 9.69 -18.33 -17.92
CA CYS A 130 8.39 -18.45 -17.28
C CYS A 130 7.24 -18.17 -18.25
N ASP A 131 6.29 -19.10 -18.29
CA ASP A 131 5.04 -18.87 -19.04
C ASP A 131 4.06 -17.96 -18.33
N LYS A 132 4.29 -17.69 -17.04
CA LYS A 132 3.43 -16.88 -16.16
C LYS A 132 4.24 -15.87 -15.36
N PRO A 133 3.67 -14.68 -15.03
CA PRO A 133 4.28 -13.73 -14.10
C PRO A 133 4.60 -14.35 -12.74
N PHE A 134 5.69 -13.94 -12.10
CA PHE A 134 6.14 -14.47 -10.81
C PHE A 134 5.19 -14.16 -9.65
N ASN A 135 4.56 -12.98 -9.63
CA ASN A 135 3.61 -12.59 -8.61
C ASN A 135 2.83 -11.33 -9.05
N PRO A 136 1.73 -10.98 -8.37
CA PRO A 136 0.90 -9.81 -8.72
C PRO A 136 1.53 -8.44 -8.38
N MET A 137 2.68 -8.39 -7.70
CA MET A 137 3.32 -7.12 -7.28
C MET A 137 4.36 -6.61 -8.27
N ILE A 138 4.81 -7.41 -9.25
CA ILE A 138 5.58 -6.95 -10.41
C ILE A 138 4.65 -6.48 -11.52
N ASN A 139 5.18 -5.69 -12.49
CA ASN A 139 4.34 -5.10 -13.54
C ASN A 139 3.62 -6.16 -14.38
N ALA A 140 4.29 -7.25 -14.75
CA ALA A 140 3.69 -8.33 -15.52
C ALA A 140 2.46 -8.95 -14.81
N GLY A 141 2.58 -9.26 -13.51
CA GLY A 141 1.46 -9.79 -12.74
C GLY A 141 0.35 -8.79 -12.50
N ALA A 142 0.69 -7.52 -12.28
CA ALA A 142 -0.29 -6.46 -12.12
C ALA A 142 -1.07 -6.17 -13.41
N ILE A 143 -0.42 -6.22 -14.57
CA ILE A 143 -1.07 -6.09 -15.87
C ILE A 143 -1.95 -7.31 -16.15
N THR A 144 -1.52 -8.52 -15.78
CA THR A 144 -2.38 -9.73 -15.85
C THR A 144 -3.63 -9.57 -14.99
N THR A 145 -3.47 -9.13 -13.74
CA THR A 145 -4.59 -8.83 -12.82
C THR A 145 -5.52 -7.79 -13.41
N MET A 146 -4.97 -6.72 -14.01
CA MET A 146 -5.77 -5.69 -14.64
C MET A 146 -6.50 -6.20 -15.88
N GLY A 147 -5.92 -7.11 -16.64
CA GLY A 147 -6.59 -7.76 -17.76
C GLY A 147 -7.87 -8.51 -17.36
N TYR A 148 -7.86 -9.19 -16.21
CA TYR A 148 -9.11 -9.78 -15.69
C TYR A 148 -10.16 -8.73 -15.34
N LEU A 149 -9.73 -7.57 -14.86
CA LEU A 149 -10.63 -6.50 -14.45
C LEU A 149 -11.14 -5.67 -15.64
N ALA A 150 -10.31 -5.43 -16.65
CA ALA A 150 -10.62 -4.55 -17.77
C ALA A 150 -11.90 -4.93 -18.54
N ASP A 151 -12.19 -6.23 -18.66
CA ASP A 151 -13.39 -6.73 -19.32
C ASP A 151 -14.60 -6.84 -18.37
N ASN A 152 -14.39 -6.69 -17.06
CA ASN A 152 -15.38 -7.05 -16.05
C ASN A 152 -15.73 -5.92 -15.08
N THR A 153 -15.06 -4.77 -15.15
CA THR A 153 -15.34 -3.60 -14.31
C THR A 153 -14.96 -2.32 -15.05
N ASP A 154 -15.46 -1.20 -14.59
CA ASP A 154 -15.08 0.12 -15.07
C ASP A 154 -14.20 0.86 -14.08
N PHE A 155 -13.62 1.97 -14.52
CA PHE A 155 -12.72 2.78 -13.68
C PHE A 155 -13.44 3.38 -12.47
N GLU A 156 -14.67 3.87 -12.62
CA GLU A 156 -15.41 4.50 -11.53
C GLU A 156 -15.70 3.52 -10.39
N THR A 157 -16.07 2.29 -10.72
CA THR A 157 -16.24 1.21 -9.73
C THR A 157 -14.94 0.95 -8.95
N MET A 158 -13.79 0.93 -9.63
CA MET A 158 -12.48 0.73 -8.98
C MET A 158 -12.08 1.95 -8.13
N LEU A 159 -12.37 3.16 -8.61
CA LEU A 159 -12.11 4.40 -7.88
C LEU A 159 -12.94 4.48 -6.60
N ASP A 160 -14.22 4.18 -6.67
CA ASP A 160 -15.11 4.16 -5.51
C ASP A 160 -14.71 3.10 -4.50
N TYR A 161 -14.32 1.91 -4.96
CA TYR A 161 -13.75 0.90 -4.08
C TYR A 161 -12.45 1.38 -3.40
N THR A 162 -11.57 2.06 -4.16
CA THR A 162 -10.33 2.63 -3.62
C THR A 162 -10.62 3.66 -2.54
N ARG A 163 -11.56 4.58 -2.78
CA ARG A 163 -12.02 5.56 -1.79
C ARG A 163 -12.51 4.92 -0.50
N LYS A 164 -13.27 3.83 -0.63
CA LYS A 164 -13.81 3.07 0.51
C LYS A 164 -12.70 2.43 1.34
N VAL A 165 -11.81 1.66 0.72
CA VAL A 165 -10.76 0.93 1.45
C VAL A 165 -9.66 1.82 1.98
N CYS A 166 -9.42 2.98 1.36
CA CYS A 166 -8.48 3.99 1.82
C CYS A 166 -9.09 4.98 2.84
N LEU A 167 -10.39 4.88 3.13
CA LEU A 167 -11.14 5.79 4.01
C LEU A 167 -10.98 7.26 3.58
N ASP A 168 -10.88 7.53 2.27
CA ASP A 168 -10.58 8.85 1.70
C ASP A 168 -11.43 9.09 0.44
N ARG A 169 -12.48 9.92 0.59
CA ARG A 169 -13.42 10.24 -0.49
C ARG A 169 -12.86 11.22 -1.54
N GLU A 170 -11.74 11.87 -1.24
CA GLU A 170 -11.13 12.88 -2.12
C GLU A 170 -10.12 12.26 -3.10
N ILE A 171 -9.92 10.96 -3.08
CA ILE A 171 -9.06 10.28 -4.05
C ILE A 171 -9.61 10.50 -5.45
N ALA A 172 -8.74 11.00 -6.33
CA ALA A 172 -9.04 11.27 -7.74
C ALA A 172 -7.78 11.04 -8.59
N VAL A 173 -7.95 10.94 -9.89
CA VAL A 173 -6.82 10.83 -10.84
C VAL A 173 -6.00 12.12 -10.82
N ASN A 174 -4.69 12.00 -10.81
CA ASN A 174 -3.78 13.07 -11.18
C ASN A 174 -3.63 13.05 -12.71
N GLU A 175 -4.37 13.94 -13.38
CA GLU A 175 -4.44 13.96 -14.85
C GLU A 175 -3.07 14.26 -15.50
N GLN A 176 -2.22 15.04 -14.85
CA GLN A 176 -0.89 15.37 -15.37
C GLN A 176 0.02 14.14 -15.34
N VAL A 177 0.07 13.43 -14.20
CA VAL A 177 0.84 12.20 -14.05
C VAL A 177 0.29 11.11 -14.98
N TYR A 178 -1.06 10.98 -15.08
CA TYR A 178 -1.69 10.03 -15.98
C TYR A 178 -1.30 10.27 -17.45
N ALA A 179 -1.42 11.51 -17.93
CA ALA A 179 -1.07 11.85 -19.30
C ALA A 179 0.42 11.60 -19.59
N SER A 180 1.30 11.95 -18.64
CA SER A 180 2.73 11.72 -18.75
C SER A 180 3.06 10.22 -18.78
N GLU A 181 2.51 9.43 -17.87
CA GLU A 181 2.74 7.99 -17.80
C GLU A 181 2.20 7.28 -19.05
N MET A 182 1.03 7.68 -19.58
CA MET A 182 0.50 7.17 -20.85
C MET A 182 1.42 7.48 -22.04
N GLY A 183 2.07 8.65 -22.06
CA GLY A 183 3.10 9.00 -23.05
C GLY A 183 4.37 8.16 -22.95
N HIS A 184 4.67 7.57 -21.80
CA HIS A 184 5.88 6.80 -21.53
C HIS A 184 5.60 5.30 -21.25
N CYS A 185 4.40 4.79 -21.59
CA CYS A 185 3.97 3.42 -21.24
C CYS A 185 4.51 2.33 -22.18
N ALA A 186 5.43 2.62 -23.10
CA ALA A 186 5.94 1.67 -24.09
C ALA A 186 6.42 0.34 -23.46
N ARG A 187 7.10 0.40 -22.31
CA ARG A 187 7.55 -0.80 -21.59
C ARG A 187 6.38 -1.65 -21.06
N ASN A 188 5.38 -1.02 -20.47
CA ASN A 188 4.18 -1.71 -19.98
C ASN A 188 3.37 -2.31 -21.14
N ARG A 189 3.29 -1.63 -22.30
CA ARG A 189 2.69 -2.18 -23.53
C ARG A 189 3.46 -3.40 -24.04
N ALA A 190 4.81 -3.35 -24.05
CA ALA A 190 5.63 -4.50 -24.42
C ALA A 190 5.39 -5.70 -23.50
N ILE A 191 5.27 -5.48 -22.17
CA ILE A 191 4.88 -6.53 -21.22
C ILE A 191 3.50 -7.09 -21.57
N ALA A 192 2.50 -6.24 -21.82
CA ALA A 192 1.14 -6.65 -22.13
C ALA A 192 1.06 -7.49 -23.44
N TYR A 193 1.74 -7.06 -24.50
CA TYR A 193 1.81 -7.83 -25.76
C TYR A 193 2.55 -9.17 -25.59
N LEU A 194 3.61 -9.22 -24.77
CA LEU A 194 4.28 -10.48 -24.44
C LEU A 194 3.35 -11.42 -23.67
N LEU A 195 2.60 -10.91 -22.69
CA LEU A 195 1.60 -11.70 -21.97
C LEU A 195 0.47 -12.18 -22.89
N GLN A 196 0.07 -11.36 -23.86
CA GLN A 196 -0.94 -11.73 -24.85
C GLN A 196 -0.42 -12.84 -25.78
N SER A 197 0.84 -12.78 -26.22
CA SER A 197 1.46 -13.83 -27.06
C SER A 197 1.59 -15.18 -26.36
N LYS A 198 1.51 -15.20 -25.02
CA LYS A 198 1.55 -16.40 -24.16
C LYS A 198 0.16 -16.84 -23.67
N ASP A 199 -0.93 -16.28 -24.21
CA ASP A 199 -2.31 -16.52 -23.79
C ASP A 199 -2.61 -16.22 -22.28
N VAL A 200 -1.73 -15.47 -21.62
CA VAL A 200 -1.90 -15.02 -20.23
C VAL A 200 -2.82 -13.80 -20.16
N LEU A 201 -2.62 -12.82 -21.02
CA LEU A 201 -3.50 -11.65 -21.17
C LEU A 201 -4.45 -11.87 -22.34
N ARG A 202 -5.76 -11.89 -22.08
CA ARG A 202 -6.80 -12.10 -23.10
C ARG A 202 -7.62 -10.87 -23.43
N SER A 203 -7.59 -9.87 -22.54
CA SER A 203 -8.25 -8.58 -22.73
C SER A 203 -7.53 -7.69 -23.73
N ASP A 204 -8.20 -6.64 -24.19
CA ASP A 204 -7.60 -5.61 -25.03
C ASP A 204 -6.43 -4.93 -24.31
N VAL A 205 -5.28 -4.84 -24.99
CA VAL A 205 -4.03 -4.31 -24.42
C VAL A 205 -4.16 -2.83 -24.08
N ASP A 206 -4.76 -2.03 -24.97
CA ASP A 206 -4.84 -0.57 -24.77
C ASP A 206 -5.76 -0.24 -23.61
N ARG A 207 -6.92 -0.90 -23.53
CA ARG A 207 -7.85 -0.77 -22.40
C ARG A 207 -7.23 -1.21 -21.07
N THR A 208 -6.49 -2.32 -21.09
CA THR A 208 -5.79 -2.83 -19.89
C THR A 208 -4.76 -1.85 -19.39
N ILE A 209 -3.93 -1.30 -20.29
CA ILE A 209 -2.87 -0.34 -19.96
C ILE A 209 -3.48 1.00 -19.50
N GLU A 210 -4.54 1.47 -20.15
CA GLU A 210 -5.26 2.67 -19.74
C GLU A 210 -5.76 2.56 -18.29
N LEU A 211 -6.49 1.48 -17.98
CA LEU A 211 -7.05 1.26 -16.65
C LEU A 211 -5.94 1.08 -15.60
N TYR A 212 -4.87 0.33 -15.93
CA TYR A 212 -3.70 0.16 -15.09
C TYR A 212 -3.04 1.51 -14.75
N THR A 213 -2.84 2.36 -15.77
CA THR A 213 -2.19 3.67 -15.59
C THR A 213 -3.07 4.63 -14.80
N LYS A 214 -4.39 4.66 -15.04
CA LYS A 214 -5.33 5.44 -14.22
C LYS A 214 -5.25 5.06 -12.74
N MET A 215 -5.23 3.76 -12.43
CA MET A 215 -5.09 3.28 -11.05
C MET A 215 -3.75 3.65 -10.42
N CYS A 216 -2.65 3.65 -11.17
CA CYS A 216 -1.34 4.12 -10.70
C CYS A 216 -1.32 5.63 -10.44
N SER A 217 -2.13 6.40 -11.17
CA SER A 217 -2.16 7.87 -11.12
C SER A 217 -3.14 8.45 -10.08
N LEU A 218 -3.73 7.63 -9.20
CA LEU A 218 -4.62 8.11 -8.14
C LEU A 218 -3.82 8.89 -7.09
N ASN A 219 -4.29 10.10 -6.74
CA ASN A 219 -3.74 10.91 -5.66
C ASN A 219 -4.22 10.40 -4.31
N VAL A 220 -3.28 10.03 -3.46
CA VAL A 220 -3.48 9.58 -2.07
C VAL A 220 -2.63 10.39 -1.11
N THR A 221 -2.84 10.22 0.19
CA THR A 221 -2.00 10.78 1.26
C THR A 221 -1.40 9.64 2.11
N ALA A 222 -0.47 9.95 3.01
CA ALA A 222 -0.05 8.98 4.01
C ALA A 222 -1.21 8.50 4.88
N LYS A 223 -2.18 9.38 5.18
CA LYS A 223 -3.40 9.02 5.92
C LYS A 223 -4.29 8.05 5.15
N SER A 224 -4.48 8.25 3.83
CA SER A 224 -5.22 7.32 2.96
C SER A 224 -4.59 5.93 2.98
N LEU A 225 -3.25 5.86 2.88
CA LEU A 225 -2.53 4.58 2.95
C LEU A 225 -2.65 3.93 4.33
N ALA A 226 -2.57 4.72 5.42
CA ALA A 226 -2.76 4.22 6.78
C ALA A 226 -4.18 3.66 6.99
N GLY A 227 -5.21 4.33 6.44
CA GLY A 227 -6.59 3.84 6.43
C GLY A 227 -6.70 2.47 5.76
N PHE A 228 -6.13 2.33 4.56
CA PHE A 228 -6.12 1.05 3.85
C PHE A 228 -5.36 -0.03 4.63
N GLY A 229 -4.21 0.34 5.21
CA GLY A 229 -3.45 -0.55 6.09
C GLY A 229 -4.27 -1.04 7.29
N ALA A 230 -5.09 -0.18 7.90
CA ALA A 230 -5.97 -0.54 9.01
C ALA A 230 -7.09 -1.50 8.57
N VAL A 231 -7.69 -1.29 7.40
CA VAL A 231 -8.65 -2.24 6.81
C VAL A 231 -8.00 -3.62 6.62
N LEU A 232 -6.77 -3.68 6.10
CA LEU A 232 -6.02 -4.94 5.96
C LEU A 232 -5.66 -5.55 7.32
N ALA A 233 -5.27 -4.73 8.30
CA ALA A 233 -4.92 -5.19 9.66
C ALA A 233 -6.12 -5.84 10.37
N LEU A 234 -7.34 -5.35 10.10
CA LEU A 234 -8.59 -5.83 10.66
C LEU A 234 -9.30 -6.91 9.82
N GLY A 235 -8.54 -7.60 8.95
CA GLY A 235 -9.09 -8.69 8.13
C GLY A 235 -10.16 -8.22 7.15
N GLY A 236 -10.06 -6.99 6.63
CA GLY A 236 -10.97 -6.43 5.64
C GLY A 236 -12.18 -5.68 6.23
N ARG A 237 -12.11 -5.26 7.49
CA ARG A 237 -13.15 -4.45 8.13
C ARG A 237 -12.76 -2.97 8.22
N ASP A 238 -13.73 -2.10 8.04
CA ASP A 238 -13.61 -0.67 8.31
C ASP A 238 -13.37 -0.44 9.82
N PRO A 239 -12.29 0.22 10.22
CA PRO A 239 -12.00 0.51 11.62
C PRO A 239 -12.99 1.48 12.29
N LEU A 240 -13.78 2.24 11.50
CA LEU A 240 -14.71 3.24 12.02
C LEU A 240 -16.09 2.66 12.37
N ASN A 241 -16.57 1.70 11.57
CA ASN A 241 -17.94 1.19 11.70
C ASN A 241 -18.04 -0.33 11.69
N GLY A 242 -16.93 -1.06 11.49
CA GLY A 242 -16.88 -2.51 11.44
C GLY A 242 -17.43 -3.15 10.15
N GLU A 243 -17.85 -2.34 9.16
CA GLU A 243 -18.35 -2.84 7.87
C GLU A 243 -17.28 -3.73 7.21
N ARG A 244 -17.70 -4.85 6.64
CA ARG A 244 -16.80 -5.70 5.86
C ARG A 244 -16.63 -5.13 4.46
N LEU A 245 -15.44 -4.62 4.17
CA LEU A 245 -15.07 -4.06 2.88
C LEU A 245 -14.34 -5.07 1.98
N MET A 246 -13.77 -6.13 2.58
CA MET A 246 -12.98 -7.14 1.89
C MET A 246 -13.11 -8.50 2.56
N ASP A 247 -13.10 -9.56 1.76
CA ASP A 247 -13.08 -10.92 2.27
C ASP A 247 -11.80 -11.22 3.06
N SER A 248 -11.92 -11.91 4.20
CA SER A 248 -10.80 -12.22 5.09
C SER A 248 -9.75 -13.14 4.46
N ASP A 249 -10.17 -14.07 3.60
CA ASP A 249 -9.23 -14.95 2.89
C ASP A 249 -8.45 -14.17 1.82
N ALA A 250 -9.12 -13.24 1.11
CA ALA A 250 -8.46 -12.33 0.19
C ALA A 250 -7.42 -11.46 0.94
N VAL A 251 -7.77 -10.92 2.10
CA VAL A 251 -6.84 -10.13 2.94
C VAL A 251 -5.63 -10.95 3.38
N ARG A 252 -5.83 -12.20 3.79
CA ARG A 252 -4.73 -13.10 4.15
C ARG A 252 -3.76 -13.30 2.99
N VAL A 253 -4.27 -13.58 1.78
CA VAL A 253 -3.47 -13.72 0.56
C VAL A 253 -2.70 -12.43 0.27
N ILE A 254 -3.38 -11.29 0.28
CA ILE A 254 -2.80 -9.96 0.01
C ILE A 254 -1.65 -9.67 0.97
N LYS A 255 -1.85 -9.80 2.29
CA LYS A 255 -0.81 -9.56 3.29
C LYS A 255 0.40 -10.48 3.11
N THR A 256 0.16 -11.75 2.77
CA THR A 256 1.25 -12.71 2.51
C THR A 256 2.07 -12.29 1.29
N ILE A 257 1.41 -11.92 0.18
CA ILE A 257 2.09 -11.44 -1.03
C ILE A 257 2.79 -10.09 -0.79
N MET A 258 2.21 -9.18 0.00
CA MET A 258 2.87 -7.93 0.40
C MET A 258 4.15 -8.22 1.20
N PHE A 259 4.11 -9.19 2.12
CA PHE A 259 5.26 -9.56 2.94
C PHE A 259 6.42 -10.10 2.12
N THR A 260 6.14 -10.98 1.15
CA THR A 260 7.17 -11.65 0.34
C THR A 260 7.62 -10.85 -0.88
N CYS A 261 6.74 -10.00 -1.47
CA CYS A 261 6.96 -9.38 -2.78
C CYS A 261 6.73 -7.85 -2.78
N GLY A 262 6.31 -7.23 -1.67
CA GLY A 262 5.77 -5.86 -1.68
C GLY A 262 6.81 -4.75 -1.79
N MET A 263 8.06 -5.01 -1.41
CA MET A 263 9.16 -4.04 -1.37
C MET A 263 10.16 -4.24 -2.53
N TYR A 264 9.63 -4.58 -3.71
CA TYR A 264 10.43 -4.88 -4.89
C TYR A 264 11.50 -5.97 -4.61
N ASP A 265 12.69 -5.86 -5.18
CA ASP A 265 13.83 -6.74 -4.91
C ASP A 265 14.48 -6.52 -3.52
N GLY A 266 13.95 -5.60 -2.72
CA GLY A 266 14.29 -5.39 -1.30
C GLY A 266 13.40 -6.13 -0.29
N ALA A 267 12.40 -6.91 -0.73
CA ALA A 267 11.40 -7.50 0.15
C ALA A 267 12.01 -8.43 1.23
N GLY A 268 13.03 -9.22 0.89
CA GLY A 268 13.71 -10.11 1.83
C GLY A 268 14.43 -9.34 2.95
N GLU A 269 15.21 -8.32 2.60
CA GLU A 269 15.89 -7.46 3.57
C GLU A 269 14.89 -6.73 4.47
N PHE A 270 13.81 -6.19 3.87
CA PHE A 270 12.75 -5.52 4.61
C PHE A 270 12.03 -6.47 5.58
N ALA A 271 11.78 -7.73 5.18
CA ALA A 271 11.18 -8.73 6.05
C ALA A 271 12.04 -9.03 7.28
N VAL A 272 13.38 -9.01 7.15
CA VAL A 272 14.31 -9.23 8.27
C VAL A 272 14.39 -7.99 9.19
N ARG A 273 14.45 -6.78 8.62
CA ARG A 273 14.66 -5.54 9.39
C ARG A 273 13.38 -4.99 10.02
N VAL A 274 12.28 -5.07 9.30
CA VAL A 274 10.99 -4.46 9.68
C VAL A 274 9.94 -5.51 10.03
N GLY A 275 9.84 -6.58 9.24
CA GLY A 275 9.07 -7.78 9.52
C GLY A 275 7.55 -7.59 9.56
N ILE A 276 7.00 -6.68 8.75
CA ILE A 276 5.55 -6.48 8.57
C ILE A 276 5.19 -6.49 7.09
N PRO A 277 3.95 -6.86 6.71
CA PRO A 277 3.50 -6.73 5.32
C PRO A 277 3.55 -5.27 4.88
N ALA A 278 4.19 -4.99 3.73
CA ALA A 278 4.27 -3.64 3.19
C ALA A 278 4.26 -3.63 1.65
N LYS A 279 3.86 -2.51 1.06
CA LYS A 279 3.93 -2.25 -0.38
C LYS A 279 4.47 -0.87 -0.68
N SER A 280 5.52 -0.82 -1.47
CA SER A 280 6.17 0.41 -1.93
C SER A 280 5.61 0.87 -3.28
N GLY A 281 5.63 2.19 -3.49
CA GLY A 281 5.32 2.85 -4.75
C GLY A 281 6.35 3.92 -5.09
N VAL A 282 6.74 4.01 -6.36
CA VAL A 282 7.76 4.97 -6.83
C VAL A 282 7.35 6.44 -6.74
N GLY A 283 6.11 6.74 -6.37
CA GLY A 283 5.67 8.06 -5.94
C GLY A 283 6.17 8.43 -4.53
N GLY A 284 6.89 7.54 -3.84
CA GLY A 284 7.42 7.76 -2.48
C GLY A 284 6.52 7.22 -1.37
N GLY A 285 5.39 6.60 -1.72
CA GLY A 285 4.49 5.99 -0.76
C GLY A 285 4.94 4.62 -0.27
N ILE A 286 4.65 4.30 1.01
CA ILE A 286 4.68 2.94 1.55
C ILE A 286 3.41 2.70 2.35
N LEU A 287 2.66 1.67 1.97
CA LEU A 287 1.56 1.07 2.73
C LEU A 287 2.14 -0.05 3.60
N ALA A 288 1.86 -0.06 4.90
CA ALA A 288 2.28 -1.15 5.79
C ALA A 288 1.18 -1.55 6.79
N VAL A 289 1.27 -2.79 7.28
CA VAL A 289 0.22 -3.41 8.10
C VAL A 289 0.80 -3.95 9.40
N GLY A 290 0.41 -3.35 10.53
CA GLY A 290 0.61 -3.91 11.87
C GLY A 290 -0.56 -4.81 12.24
N GLU A 291 -0.40 -6.11 12.10
CA GLU A 291 -1.46 -7.13 12.19
C GLU A 291 -2.35 -6.97 13.42
N GLY A 292 -3.67 -6.92 13.21
CA GLY A 292 -4.69 -6.79 14.26
C GLY A 292 -4.66 -5.46 15.04
N ARG A 293 -3.73 -4.55 14.74
CA ARG A 293 -3.46 -3.36 15.56
C ARG A 293 -3.64 -2.05 14.81
N MET A 294 -3.01 -1.90 13.63
CA MET A 294 -2.95 -0.62 12.93
C MET A 294 -2.57 -0.74 11.47
N GLY A 295 -2.95 0.25 10.67
CA GLY A 295 -2.36 0.53 9.37
C GLY A 295 -1.37 1.67 9.46
N ILE A 296 -0.33 1.64 8.63
CA ILE A 296 0.71 2.66 8.55
C ILE A 296 0.84 3.10 7.11
N GLY A 297 0.80 4.41 6.88
CA GLY A 297 1.06 5.03 5.59
C GLY A 297 2.21 6.01 5.70
N ILE A 298 3.11 5.98 4.74
CA ILE A 298 4.26 6.88 4.68
C ILE A 298 4.33 7.53 3.31
N TYR A 299 4.78 8.77 3.29
CA TYR A 299 5.16 9.51 2.11
C TYR A 299 6.57 10.05 2.28
N GLY A 300 7.49 9.70 1.38
CA GLY A 300 8.85 10.20 1.30
C GLY A 300 9.42 9.93 -0.10
N PRO A 301 9.50 10.94 -1.00
CA PRO A 301 9.76 10.73 -2.43
C PRO A 301 11.22 10.44 -2.77
N ALA A 302 12.17 10.58 -1.84
CA ALA A 302 13.57 10.20 -2.03
C ALA A 302 13.67 8.65 -1.97
N LEU A 303 14.00 8.05 -3.14
CA LEU A 303 14.03 6.59 -3.36
C LEU A 303 15.46 6.07 -3.41
N ASP A 304 15.65 4.82 -2.97
CA ASP A 304 16.85 4.04 -3.20
C ASP A 304 16.93 3.52 -4.66
N GLN A 305 17.99 2.80 -5.00
CA GLN A 305 18.19 2.20 -6.33
C GLN A 305 17.12 1.15 -6.69
N LYS A 306 16.43 0.58 -5.70
CA LYS A 306 15.37 -0.42 -5.87
C LYS A 306 13.98 0.24 -6.05
N GLY A 307 13.86 1.56 -5.82
CA GLY A 307 12.63 2.32 -5.93
C GLY A 307 11.83 2.45 -4.62
N ASN A 308 12.42 2.11 -3.47
CA ASN A 308 11.80 2.25 -2.16
C ASN A 308 12.22 3.57 -1.48
N SER A 309 11.29 4.23 -0.79
CA SER A 309 11.59 5.43 0.00
C SER A 309 12.66 5.14 1.06
N VAL A 310 13.82 5.80 0.96
CA VAL A 310 14.93 5.63 1.93
C VAL A 310 14.52 6.07 3.33
N ALA A 311 13.87 7.23 3.43
CA ALA A 311 13.36 7.75 4.69
C ALA A 311 12.20 6.90 5.21
N GLY A 312 11.29 6.47 4.32
CA GLY A 312 10.14 5.66 4.68
C GLY A 312 10.50 4.29 5.25
N GLN A 313 11.50 3.62 4.68
CA GLN A 313 12.02 2.36 5.23
C GLN A 313 12.57 2.56 6.65
N ARG A 314 13.32 3.64 6.88
CA ARG A 314 13.88 3.95 8.20
C ARG A 314 12.80 4.28 9.23
N VAL A 315 11.74 5.02 8.82
CA VAL A 315 10.57 5.28 9.67
C VAL A 315 9.91 3.96 10.08
N LEU A 316 9.69 3.04 9.14
CA LEU A 316 9.07 1.73 9.44
C LEU A 316 9.95 0.86 10.33
N GLU A 317 11.26 0.84 10.11
CA GLU A 317 12.21 0.13 10.97
C GLU A 317 12.14 0.63 12.42
N TYR A 318 12.10 1.96 12.61
CA TYR A 318 11.97 2.58 13.93
C TYR A 318 10.63 2.21 14.60
N LEU A 319 9.52 2.37 13.86
CA LEU A 319 8.18 2.05 14.36
C LEU A 319 8.04 0.56 14.70
N ALA A 320 8.54 -0.33 13.83
CA ALA A 320 8.47 -1.77 14.05
C ALA A 320 9.22 -2.19 15.32
N ALA A 321 10.40 -1.60 15.56
CA ALA A 321 11.18 -1.87 16.77
C ALA A 321 10.50 -1.29 18.03
N LYS A 322 10.06 -0.03 17.99
CA LYS A 322 9.47 0.64 19.16
C LYS A 322 8.10 0.10 19.57
N LEU A 323 7.30 -0.29 18.59
CA LEU A 323 5.93 -0.79 18.80
C LEU A 323 5.84 -2.32 18.79
N SER A 324 6.97 -3.03 18.65
CA SER A 324 7.03 -4.51 18.55
C SER A 324 6.08 -5.04 17.49
N LEU A 325 6.18 -4.51 16.24
CA LEU A 325 5.30 -4.89 15.14
C LEU A 325 5.81 -6.06 14.31
N HIS A 326 7.10 -6.42 14.42
CA HIS A 326 7.68 -7.52 13.66
C HIS A 326 6.92 -8.81 13.95
N ILE A 327 6.46 -9.53 12.89
CA ILE A 327 5.59 -10.73 13.04
C ILE A 327 6.23 -11.85 13.87
N PHE A 328 7.55 -11.87 13.97
CA PHE A 328 8.33 -12.80 14.80
C PHE A 328 8.89 -12.16 16.08
N ALA A 329 8.48 -10.92 16.43
CA ALA A 329 8.85 -10.38 17.73
C ALA A 329 8.26 -11.26 18.82
N GLY A 330 9.11 -11.72 19.76
CA GLY A 330 8.64 -12.47 20.93
C GLY A 330 7.64 -11.61 21.71
N LYS A 331 6.52 -12.21 22.09
CA LYS A 331 5.51 -11.58 22.96
C LYS A 331 6.01 -11.56 24.39
#